data_82057a199b940f72d4dacf11267e2fa8
#
_entry.id   82057a199b940f72d4dacf11267e2fa8
#
_cell.length_a   1.000
_cell.length_b   1.000
_cell.length_c   1.000
_cell.angle_alpha   90.00
_cell.angle_beta   90.00
_cell.angle_gamma   90.00
#
_symmetry.space_group_name_H-M   'P 1'
#
loop_
_entity.id
_entity.type
_entity.pdbx_description
1 polymer ?
#
loop_
_entity_poly.entity_id
_entity_poly.type
_entity_poly.pdbx_seq_one_letter_code
_entity_poly.pdbx_strand_id
1 'polypeptide(L)'
;MGLTVNSILVQEAGLSATEVDGRFVVLSLQAASYFDFNKVASEIWGMLSRPRRVDEILQKLSQHHDADIEVMTRDVMTFLQALLAQRLVRIVAVEDAQ
;
A
#
# COMPACT_ATOMS: atom_id res chain seq x y z
N MET A 1 8.40 15.41 5.45
CA MET A 1 7.37 14.75 6.26
C MET A 1 7.30 13.29 5.90
N GLY A 2 7.39 12.47 6.90
CA GLY A 2 7.45 11.04 6.68
C GLY A 2 6.10 10.36 6.76
N LEU A 3 6.07 9.13 6.28
CA LEU A 3 4.93 8.26 6.42
C LEU A 3 4.78 7.82 7.88
N THR A 4 3.55 7.89 8.40
CA THR A 4 3.24 7.41 9.75
C THR A 4 2.04 6.47 9.68
N VAL A 5 1.72 5.81 10.80
CA VAL A 5 0.54 4.95 10.86
C VAL A 5 -0.77 5.74 10.76
N ASN A 6 -0.71 7.05 10.91
CA ASN A 6 -1.87 7.94 10.74
C ASN A 6 -1.96 8.55 9.36
N SER A 7 -1.03 8.25 8.47
CA SER A 7 -1.07 8.72 7.09
C SER A 7 -2.19 8.01 6.34
N ILE A 8 -2.90 8.76 5.50
CA ILE A 8 -3.94 8.23 4.63
C ILE A 8 -3.40 8.26 3.21
N LEU A 9 -3.39 7.10 2.57
CA LEU A 9 -2.85 6.95 1.23
C LEU A 9 -3.92 6.48 0.26
N VAL A 10 -3.67 6.72 -1.02
CA VAL A 10 -4.52 6.23 -2.09
C VAL A 10 -3.62 5.98 -3.32
N GLN A 11 -4.05 5.07 -4.18
CA GLN A 11 -3.37 4.82 -5.45
C GLN A 11 -3.34 6.10 -6.28
N GLU A 12 -2.21 6.32 -6.98
CA GLU A 12 -2.14 7.41 -7.94
C GLU A 12 -3.04 7.15 -9.13
N ALA A 13 -3.52 8.23 -9.75
CA ALA A 13 -4.28 8.13 -10.98
C ALA A 13 -3.36 7.80 -12.16
N GLY A 14 -3.94 7.26 -13.22
CA GLY A 14 -3.20 7.00 -14.45
C GLY A 14 -2.38 5.72 -14.45
N LEU A 15 -2.55 4.88 -13.44
CA LEU A 15 -1.92 3.56 -13.42
C LEU A 15 -2.86 2.53 -14.02
N SER A 16 -2.26 1.50 -14.60
CA SER A 16 -3.02 0.35 -15.12
C SER A 16 -2.65 -0.86 -14.27
N ALA A 17 -3.65 -1.55 -13.74
CA ALA A 17 -3.41 -2.72 -12.91
C ALA A 17 -4.20 -3.91 -13.44
N THR A 18 -3.55 -5.06 -13.47
CA THR A 18 -4.17 -6.32 -13.88
C THR A 18 -3.99 -7.32 -12.77
N GLU A 19 -5.04 -8.03 -12.44
CA GLU A 19 -4.99 -9.07 -11.41
C GLU A 19 -4.89 -10.43 -12.09
N VAL A 20 -3.90 -11.23 -11.68
CA VAL A 20 -3.70 -12.59 -12.18
C VAL A 20 -3.50 -13.50 -10.97
N ASP A 21 -4.43 -14.41 -10.74
CA ASP A 21 -4.38 -15.39 -9.63
C ASP A 21 -4.19 -14.73 -8.27
N GLY A 22 -4.90 -13.62 -8.04
CA GLY A 22 -4.85 -12.91 -6.76
C GLY A 22 -3.63 -12.03 -6.58
N ARG A 23 -2.85 -11.85 -7.63
CA ARG A 23 -1.66 -10.99 -7.60
C ARG A 23 -1.83 -9.88 -8.62
N PHE A 24 -1.41 -8.68 -8.25
CA PHE A 24 -1.49 -7.53 -9.14
C PHE A 24 -0.17 -7.30 -9.86
N VAL A 25 -0.29 -6.96 -11.14
CA VAL A 25 0.78 -6.37 -11.93
C VAL A 25 0.34 -4.94 -12.24
N VAL A 26 1.13 -3.97 -11.84
CA VAL A 26 0.81 -2.55 -11.99
C VAL A 26 1.76 -1.94 -13.00
N LEU A 27 1.21 -1.28 -14.01
CA LEU A 27 1.98 -0.61 -15.04
C LEU A 27 1.93 0.90 -14.81
N SER A 28 3.09 1.52 -14.72
CA SER A 28 3.23 2.96 -14.66
C SER A 28 3.82 3.46 -15.97
N LEU A 29 3.02 4.17 -16.76
CA LEU A 29 3.49 4.75 -18.02
C LEU A 29 4.49 5.87 -17.75
N GLN A 30 4.27 6.63 -16.67
CA GLN A 30 5.14 7.74 -16.31
C GLN A 30 6.54 7.24 -15.96
N ALA A 31 6.64 6.15 -15.21
CA ALA A 31 7.93 5.57 -14.84
C ALA A 31 8.45 4.60 -15.89
N ALA A 32 7.65 4.29 -16.91
CA ALA A 32 7.98 3.31 -17.95
C ALA A 32 8.39 1.97 -17.32
N SER A 33 7.66 1.56 -16.28
CA SER A 33 7.98 0.39 -15.49
C SER A 33 6.72 -0.37 -15.11
N TYR A 34 6.89 -1.63 -14.80
CA TYR A 34 5.80 -2.41 -14.21
C TYR A 34 6.27 -3.01 -12.89
N PHE A 35 5.31 -3.34 -12.05
CA PHE A 35 5.55 -3.85 -10.70
C PHE A 35 4.70 -5.10 -10.51
N ASP A 36 5.35 -6.20 -10.17
CA ASP A 36 4.69 -7.49 -9.94
C ASP A 36 4.64 -7.72 -8.44
N PHE A 37 3.45 -7.64 -7.86
CA PHE A 37 3.27 -7.75 -6.42
C PHE A 37 2.97 -9.20 -6.03
N ASN A 38 3.56 -9.65 -4.92
CA ASN A 38 3.17 -10.91 -4.32
C ASN A 38 1.78 -10.80 -3.69
N LYS A 39 1.28 -11.87 -3.07
CA LYS A 39 -0.09 -11.88 -2.56
C LYS A 39 -0.33 -10.85 -1.47
N VAL A 40 0.60 -10.72 -0.52
CA VAL A 40 0.43 -9.75 0.58
C VAL A 40 0.49 -8.33 0.04
N ALA A 41 1.47 -8.04 -0.81
CA ALA A 41 1.58 -6.72 -1.45
C ALA A 41 0.34 -6.41 -2.29
N SER A 42 -0.21 -7.40 -2.98
CA SER A 42 -1.43 -7.25 -3.78
C SER A 42 -2.64 -6.96 -2.90
N GLU A 43 -2.71 -7.57 -1.73
CA GLU A 43 -3.79 -7.30 -0.77
C GLU A 43 -3.73 -5.84 -0.32
N ILE A 44 -2.54 -5.35 0.01
CA ILE A 44 -2.35 -3.96 0.40
C ILE A 44 -2.72 -3.03 -0.76
N TRP A 45 -2.24 -3.34 -1.95
CA TRP A 45 -2.55 -2.55 -3.15
C TRP A 45 -4.05 -2.41 -3.37
N GLY A 46 -4.78 -3.52 -3.24
CA GLY A 46 -6.23 -3.52 -3.41
C GLY A 46 -6.94 -2.63 -2.40
N MET A 47 -6.45 -2.58 -1.16
CA MET A 47 -7.02 -1.72 -0.15
C MET A 47 -6.85 -0.23 -0.48
N LEU A 48 -5.83 0.11 -1.26
CA LEU A 48 -5.49 1.49 -1.59
C LEU A 48 -6.24 2.02 -2.82
N SER A 49 -7.19 1.25 -3.35
CA SER A 49 -8.08 1.74 -4.40
C SER A 49 -8.95 2.91 -3.91
N ARG A 50 -9.10 3.05 -2.61
CA ARG A 50 -9.73 4.18 -1.94
C ARG A 50 -8.79 4.68 -0.84
N PRO A 51 -8.93 5.94 -0.40
CA PRO A 51 -8.09 6.43 0.71
C PRO A 51 -8.20 5.55 1.93
N ARG A 52 -7.06 5.14 2.45
CA ARG A 52 -6.97 4.26 3.63
C ARG A 52 -5.89 4.75 4.56
N ARG A 53 -6.16 4.72 5.85
CA ARG A 53 -5.14 5.01 6.86
C ARG A 53 -4.27 3.77 7.05
N VAL A 54 -2.98 4.00 7.30
CA VAL A 54 -2.02 2.90 7.43
C VAL A 54 -2.44 1.93 8.53
N ASP A 55 -2.91 2.43 9.68
CA ASP A 55 -3.32 1.54 10.76
C ASP A 55 -4.52 0.67 10.39
N GLU A 56 -5.41 1.13 9.51
CA GLU A 56 -6.48 0.29 8.98
C GLU A 56 -5.94 -0.86 8.15
N ILE A 57 -4.90 -0.58 7.35
CA ILE A 57 -4.24 -1.62 6.56
C ILE A 57 -3.65 -2.66 7.48
N LEU A 58 -2.94 -2.22 8.53
CA LEU A 58 -2.33 -3.13 9.50
C LEU A 58 -3.38 -3.97 10.21
N GLN A 59 -4.50 -3.37 10.58
CA GLN A 59 -5.58 -4.05 11.25
C GLN A 59 -6.16 -5.17 10.37
N LYS A 60 -6.40 -4.86 9.10
CA LYS A 60 -6.93 -5.85 8.17
C LYS A 60 -5.95 -6.98 7.92
N LEU A 61 -4.68 -6.67 7.76
CA LEU A 61 -3.66 -7.69 7.57
C LEU A 61 -3.53 -8.58 8.78
N SER A 62 -3.63 -8.03 9.97
CA SER A 62 -3.53 -8.83 11.20
C SER A 62 -4.68 -9.80 11.36
N GLN A 63 -5.83 -9.53 10.73
CA GLN A 63 -6.97 -10.44 10.72
C GLN A 63 -6.77 -11.61 9.74
N HIS A 64 -5.99 -11.40 8.70
CA HIS A 64 -5.81 -12.39 7.64
C HIS A 64 -4.50 -13.18 7.77
N HIS A 65 -3.57 -12.68 8.55
CA HIS A 65 -2.22 -13.26 8.64
C HIS A 65 -1.82 -13.38 10.10
N ASP A 66 -1.28 -14.53 10.45
CA ASP A 66 -0.77 -14.79 11.79
C ASP A 66 0.70 -14.40 11.84
N ALA A 67 0.96 -13.14 12.14
CA ALA A 67 2.31 -12.60 12.14
C ALA A 67 2.50 -11.66 13.33
N ASP A 68 3.76 -11.52 13.74
CA ASP A 68 4.15 -10.57 14.78
C ASP A 68 3.82 -9.16 14.30
N ILE A 69 3.07 -8.40 15.10
CA ILE A 69 2.59 -7.08 14.70
C ILE A 69 3.76 -6.09 14.48
N GLU A 70 4.84 -6.22 15.23
CA GLU A 70 5.99 -5.33 15.05
C GLU A 70 6.68 -5.60 13.71
N VAL A 71 6.85 -6.87 13.36
CA VAL A 71 7.44 -7.26 12.08
C VAL A 71 6.52 -6.83 10.94
N MET A 72 5.21 -7.08 11.07
CA MET A 72 4.25 -6.70 10.06
C MET A 72 4.24 -5.19 9.84
N THR A 73 4.25 -4.41 10.93
CA THR A 73 4.25 -2.95 10.83
C THR A 73 5.48 -2.46 10.08
N ARG A 74 6.66 -2.99 10.43
CA ARG A 74 7.91 -2.61 9.76
C ARG A 74 7.85 -2.94 8.27
N ASP A 75 7.40 -4.14 7.94
CA ASP A 75 7.38 -4.59 6.55
C ASP A 75 6.37 -3.79 5.72
N VAL A 76 5.20 -3.51 6.29
CA VAL A 76 4.18 -2.70 5.61
C VAL A 76 4.69 -1.28 5.40
N MET A 77 5.30 -0.68 6.41
CA MET A 77 5.84 0.68 6.29
C MET A 77 6.91 0.74 5.20
N THR A 78 7.80 -0.25 5.15
CA THR A 78 8.84 -0.33 4.13
C THR A 78 8.22 -0.43 2.73
N PHE A 79 7.20 -1.27 2.59
CA PHE A 79 6.51 -1.44 1.30
C PHE A 79 5.82 -0.15 0.88
N LEU A 80 5.09 0.50 1.79
CA LEU A 80 4.39 1.75 1.48
C LEU A 80 5.36 2.86 1.11
N GLN A 81 6.52 2.94 1.77
CA GLN A 81 7.54 3.91 1.41
C GLN A 81 8.08 3.65 0.01
N ALA A 82 8.25 2.38 -0.36
CA ALA A 82 8.67 2.03 -1.71
C ALA A 82 7.62 2.45 -2.74
N LEU A 83 6.33 2.24 -2.44
CA LEU A 83 5.25 2.69 -3.33
C LEU A 83 5.24 4.21 -3.50
N LEU A 84 5.48 4.94 -2.41
CA LEU A 84 5.56 6.40 -2.48
C LEU A 84 6.75 6.84 -3.33
N ALA A 85 7.90 6.20 -3.15
CA ALA A 85 9.11 6.55 -3.91
C ALA A 85 8.92 6.31 -5.40
N GLN A 86 8.16 5.29 -5.77
CA GLN A 86 7.86 4.97 -7.16
C GLN A 86 6.65 5.72 -7.71
N ARG A 87 6.05 6.59 -6.91
CA ARG A 87 4.87 7.38 -7.28
C ARG A 87 3.68 6.52 -7.70
N LEU A 88 3.52 5.40 -7.02
CA LEU A 88 2.37 4.52 -7.23
C LEU A 88 1.22 4.87 -6.29
N VAL A 89 1.52 5.51 -5.18
CA VAL A 89 0.54 6.00 -4.22
C VAL A 89 0.95 7.39 -3.76
N ARG A 90 0.01 8.10 -3.14
CA ARG A 90 0.26 9.42 -2.55
C ARG A 90 -0.40 9.51 -1.19
N ILE A 91 0.16 10.35 -0.35
CA ILE A 91 -0.43 10.67 0.95
C ILE A 91 -1.42 11.80 0.72
N VAL A 92 -2.68 11.58 1.10
CA VAL A 92 -3.73 12.61 0.93
C VAL A 92 -4.05 13.33 2.22
N ALA A 93 -3.71 12.74 3.36
CA ALA A 93 -3.95 13.36 4.66
C ALA A 93 -3.17 12.61 5.73
N VAL A 94 -3.01 13.25 6.89
CA VAL A 94 -2.54 12.60 8.11
C VAL A 94 -3.60 12.89 9.16
N GLU A 95 -4.19 11.82 9.70
CA GLU A 95 -5.30 11.93 10.62
C GLU A 95 -4.88 11.38 11.98
N ASP A 96 -4.50 12.28 12.87
CA ASP A 96 -4.07 11.90 14.21
C ASP A 96 -5.29 11.52 15.04
N ALA A 97 -5.14 10.47 15.83
CA ALA A 97 -6.16 10.10 16.81
C ALA A 97 -6.19 11.15 17.92
N GLN A 98 -7.37 11.59 18.26
CA GLN A 98 -7.57 12.54 19.34
C GLN A 98 -8.17 11.88 20.54
#